data_084f4e6eadb08094e6a98b7381bc17c0
#
_entry.id   084f4e6eadb08094e6a98b7381bc17c0
#
_cell.length_a   1.000
_cell.length_b   1.000
_cell.length_c   1.000
_cell.angle_alpha   90.00
_cell.angle_beta   90.00
_cell.angle_gamma   90.00
#
_symmetry.space_group_name_H-M   'P 1'
#
loop_
_entity.id
_entity.type
_entity.pdbx_description
1 polymer ?
#
loop_
_entity_poly.entity_id
_entity_poly.type
_entity_poly.pdbx_seq_one_letter_code
_entity_poly.pdbx_strand_id
1 'polypeptide(L)'
;MITIGYSIIALLAAACLVFAARAYLNEPNKMLLLILCPTSLLWFDSFVIAIGQYVGEGSLLLSATYIRYTAHWLMLPLLFIVAGMILRGADFKFASSKYVMGIFYFLTVFFMIEDVRHIFIVDFYPACYEETLRYVTKVPIGQACHPELEGIGIQVPPFAPIILTMILLVIGIAIWVKHKWPWLAVGCLIMFLAAQPTSIGPILSNAGEPFFT
;
A
#
# COMPACT_ATOMS: atom_id res chain seq x y z
N MET A 1 -21.90 -4.43 5.34
CA MET A 1 -21.09 -5.40 4.52
C MET A 1 -19.64 -4.95 4.31
N ILE A 2 -19.38 -3.67 4.18
CA ILE A 2 -18.03 -3.11 3.89
C ILE A 2 -17.05 -3.33 5.07
N THR A 3 -17.49 -3.14 6.31
CA THR A 3 -16.66 -3.38 7.50
C THR A 3 -16.17 -4.83 7.57
N ILE A 4 -17.02 -5.79 7.21
CA ILE A 4 -16.62 -7.22 7.14
C ILE A 4 -15.54 -7.40 6.04
N GLY A 5 -15.69 -6.75 4.90
CA GLY A 5 -14.69 -6.79 3.83
C GLY A 5 -13.32 -6.30 4.30
N TYR A 6 -13.25 -5.14 4.96
CA TYR A 6 -11.99 -4.62 5.52
C TYR A 6 -11.43 -5.53 6.63
N SER A 7 -12.29 -6.15 7.43
CA SER A 7 -11.85 -7.13 8.45
C SER A 7 -11.20 -8.35 7.80
N ILE A 8 -11.76 -8.85 6.69
CA ILE A 8 -11.18 -9.97 5.93
C ILE A 8 -9.84 -9.56 5.32
N ILE A 9 -9.75 -8.37 4.72
CA ILE A 9 -8.50 -7.84 4.15
C ILE A 9 -7.43 -7.71 5.25
N ALA A 10 -7.79 -7.15 6.41
CA ALA A 10 -6.88 -7.04 7.54
C ALA A 10 -6.38 -8.40 8.03
N LEU A 11 -7.24 -9.43 8.08
CA LEU A 11 -6.86 -10.79 8.46
C LEU A 11 -5.93 -11.42 7.42
N LEU A 12 -6.18 -11.23 6.13
CA LEU A 12 -5.30 -11.71 5.07
C LEU A 12 -3.93 -11.01 5.13
N ALA A 13 -3.90 -9.70 5.31
CA ALA A 13 -2.67 -8.94 5.47
C ALA A 13 -1.90 -9.37 6.74
N ALA A 14 -2.59 -9.65 7.85
CA ALA A 14 -1.98 -10.22 9.05
C ALA A 14 -1.35 -11.60 8.78
N ALA A 15 -2.03 -12.46 8.01
CA ALA A 15 -1.47 -13.75 7.62
C ALA A 15 -0.19 -13.57 6.78
N CYS A 16 -0.21 -12.68 5.77
CA CYS A 16 0.98 -12.36 4.97
C CYS A 16 2.13 -11.84 5.85
N LEU A 17 1.84 -10.96 6.81
CA LEU A 17 2.83 -10.45 7.76
C LEU A 17 3.45 -11.58 8.61
N VAL A 18 2.62 -12.51 9.11
CA VAL A 18 3.10 -13.67 9.88
C VAL A 18 3.98 -14.57 9.03
N PHE A 19 3.61 -14.81 7.76
CA PHE A 19 4.44 -15.61 6.84
C PHE A 19 5.76 -14.91 6.53
N ALA A 20 5.76 -13.61 6.25
CA ALA A 20 6.97 -12.83 6.02
C ALA A 20 7.88 -12.80 7.25
N ALA A 21 7.30 -12.62 8.45
CA ALA A 21 8.03 -12.65 9.72
C ALA A 21 8.66 -14.03 9.98
N ARG A 22 7.93 -15.12 9.76
CA ARG A 22 8.47 -16.48 9.88
C ARG A 22 9.60 -16.74 8.88
N ALA A 23 9.44 -16.32 7.64
CA ALA A 23 10.48 -16.43 6.62
C ALA A 23 11.75 -15.68 7.07
N TYR A 24 11.60 -14.46 7.58
CA TYR A 24 12.72 -13.69 8.11
C TYR A 24 13.40 -14.34 9.31
N LEU A 25 12.63 -14.89 10.25
CA LEU A 25 13.18 -15.58 11.42
C LEU A 25 13.93 -16.86 11.05
N ASN A 26 13.49 -17.56 10.01
CA ASN A 26 14.16 -18.78 9.52
C ASN A 26 15.43 -18.46 8.72
N GLU A 27 15.36 -17.47 7.85
CA GLU A 27 16.47 -17.05 6.97
C GLU A 27 16.58 -15.52 6.94
N PRO A 28 17.23 -14.91 7.96
CA PRO A 28 17.36 -13.46 8.04
C PRO A 28 18.10 -12.87 6.85
N ASN A 29 17.43 -12.03 6.09
CA ASN A 29 18.03 -11.30 4.99
C ASN A 29 17.42 -9.89 4.85
N LYS A 30 18.18 -9.00 4.19
CA LYS A 30 17.80 -7.59 4.06
C LYS A 30 16.52 -7.38 3.23
N MET A 31 16.25 -8.26 2.27
CA MET A 31 15.06 -8.16 1.44
C MET A 31 13.80 -8.44 2.26
N LEU A 32 13.80 -9.52 3.03
CA LEU A 32 12.67 -9.87 3.91
C LEU A 32 12.44 -8.80 4.97
N LEU A 33 13.51 -8.23 5.55
CA LEU A 33 13.38 -7.11 6.48
C LEU A 33 12.71 -5.89 5.85
N LEU A 34 13.09 -5.55 4.61
CA LEU A 34 12.49 -4.43 3.86
C LEU A 34 11.03 -4.71 3.45
N ILE A 35 10.64 -5.96 3.25
CA ILE A 35 9.25 -6.36 2.95
C ILE A 35 8.38 -6.27 4.22
N LEU A 36 8.92 -6.63 5.38
CA LEU A 36 8.17 -6.60 6.63
C LEU A 36 7.60 -5.22 6.96
N CYS A 37 8.34 -4.13 6.67
CA CYS A 37 7.90 -2.78 6.95
C CYS A 37 6.60 -2.43 6.20
N PRO A 38 6.53 -2.45 4.85
CA PRO A 38 5.30 -2.14 4.13
C PRO A 38 4.20 -3.18 4.39
N THR A 39 4.52 -4.48 4.59
CA THR A 39 3.51 -5.49 4.91
C THR A 39 2.84 -5.21 6.27
N SER A 40 3.61 -4.79 7.28
CA SER A 40 3.04 -4.39 8.57
C SER A 40 2.14 -3.17 8.46
N LEU A 41 2.50 -2.25 7.58
CA LEU A 41 1.70 -1.07 7.29
C LEU A 41 0.37 -1.42 6.62
N LEU A 42 0.38 -2.28 5.59
CA LEU A 42 -0.84 -2.69 4.88
C LEU A 42 -1.83 -3.39 5.81
N TRP A 43 -1.33 -4.21 6.74
CA TRP A 43 -2.14 -4.75 7.81
C TRP A 43 -2.75 -3.65 8.68
N PHE A 44 -1.93 -2.70 9.15
CA PHE A 44 -2.38 -1.61 10.02
C PHE A 44 -3.39 -0.69 9.31
N ASP A 45 -3.18 -0.39 8.03
CA ASP A 45 -4.08 0.41 7.22
C ASP A 45 -5.50 -0.18 7.18
N SER A 46 -5.60 -1.44 6.77
CA SER A 46 -6.87 -2.15 6.69
C SER A 46 -7.51 -2.35 8.08
N PHE A 47 -6.70 -2.59 9.11
CA PHE A 47 -7.16 -2.73 10.49
C PHE A 47 -7.79 -1.44 11.00
N VAL A 48 -7.15 -0.28 10.83
CA VAL A 48 -7.70 1.03 11.27
C VAL A 48 -9.02 1.33 10.59
N ILE A 49 -9.17 1.00 9.31
CA ILE A 49 -10.45 1.19 8.60
C ILE A 49 -11.52 0.22 9.16
N ALA A 50 -11.16 -1.04 9.39
CA ALA A 50 -12.09 -2.04 9.90
C ALA A 50 -12.67 -1.69 11.28
N ILE A 51 -11.86 -1.09 12.15
CA ILE A 51 -12.30 -0.70 13.50
C ILE A 51 -12.92 0.69 13.59
N GLY A 52 -12.79 1.51 12.53
CA GLY A 52 -13.13 2.94 12.58
C GLY A 52 -14.56 3.22 13.06
N GLN A 53 -15.54 2.44 12.62
CA GLN A 53 -16.93 2.57 13.08
C GLN A 53 -17.09 2.30 14.58
N TYR A 54 -16.34 1.35 15.13
CA TYR A 54 -16.43 0.99 16.56
C TYR A 54 -15.70 2.00 17.45
N VAL A 55 -14.63 2.59 16.94
CA VAL A 55 -13.89 3.66 17.62
C VAL A 55 -14.65 4.98 17.61
N GLY A 56 -15.37 5.27 16.52
CA GLY A 56 -16.12 6.51 16.32
C GLY A 56 -15.22 7.69 15.94
N GLU A 57 -15.87 8.83 15.63
CA GLU A 57 -15.17 10.10 15.40
C GLU A 57 -14.45 10.57 16.67
N GLY A 58 -13.19 11.00 16.50
CA GLY A 58 -12.44 11.58 17.62
C GLY A 58 -10.93 11.48 17.43
N SER A 59 -10.23 11.96 18.45
CA SER A 59 -8.76 12.08 18.44
C SER A 59 -8.05 10.75 18.29
N LEU A 60 -8.63 9.65 18.79
CA LEU A 60 -8.02 8.33 18.70
C LEU A 60 -7.97 7.84 17.25
N LEU A 61 -9.10 7.85 16.54
CA LEU A 61 -9.16 7.44 15.12
C LEU A 61 -8.38 8.40 14.23
N LEU A 62 -8.42 9.71 14.55
CA LEU A 62 -7.63 10.70 13.83
C LEU A 62 -6.13 10.46 13.99
N SER A 63 -5.64 10.18 15.21
CA SER A 63 -4.23 9.87 15.48
C SER A 63 -3.80 8.58 14.76
N ALA A 64 -4.62 7.53 14.80
CA ALA A 64 -4.37 6.30 14.05
C ALA A 64 -4.28 6.56 12.54
N THR A 65 -5.11 7.49 12.03
CA THR A 65 -5.07 7.91 10.62
C THR A 65 -3.77 8.65 10.28
N TYR A 66 -3.30 9.56 11.12
CA TYR A 66 -2.00 10.20 10.93
C TYR A 66 -0.86 9.19 10.87
N ILE A 67 -0.83 8.23 11.81
CA ILE A 67 0.17 7.14 11.80
C ILE A 67 0.06 6.34 10.51
N ARG A 68 -1.14 5.95 10.09
CA ARG A 68 -1.43 5.18 8.90
C ARG A 68 -0.89 5.86 7.63
N TYR A 69 -1.24 7.11 7.39
CA TYR A 69 -0.80 7.84 6.20
C TYR A 69 0.70 8.15 6.24
N THR A 70 1.23 8.59 7.39
CA THR A 70 2.67 8.85 7.53
C THR A 70 3.49 7.60 7.27
N ALA A 71 3.09 6.46 7.83
CA ALA A 71 3.77 5.20 7.60
C ALA A 71 3.64 4.76 6.12
N HIS A 72 2.48 4.96 5.48
CA HIS A 72 2.28 4.67 4.07
C HIS A 72 3.25 5.48 3.19
N TRP A 73 3.34 6.78 3.43
CA TRP A 73 4.23 7.67 2.68
C TRP A 73 5.72 7.40 2.89
N LEU A 74 6.11 6.88 4.05
CA LEU A 74 7.51 6.57 4.36
C LEU A 74 7.92 5.15 3.96
N MET A 75 7.05 4.17 4.17
CA MET A 75 7.43 2.76 4.05
C MET A 75 7.17 2.17 2.67
N LEU A 76 6.11 2.62 1.98
CA LEU A 76 5.77 2.09 0.66
C LEU A 76 6.90 2.28 -0.37
N PRO A 77 7.57 3.45 -0.44
CA PRO A 77 8.69 3.62 -1.36
C PRO A 77 9.86 2.67 -1.14
N LEU A 78 10.01 2.04 0.04
CA LEU A 78 11.05 1.03 0.28
C LEU A 78 10.90 -0.18 -0.66
N LEU A 79 9.69 -0.44 -1.15
CA LEU A 79 9.44 -1.52 -2.11
C LEU A 79 10.14 -1.29 -3.47
N PHE A 80 10.55 -0.07 -3.82
CA PHE A 80 11.43 0.14 -4.99
C PHE A 80 12.78 -0.57 -4.80
N ILE A 81 13.37 -0.49 -3.58
CA ILE A 81 14.62 -1.22 -3.28
C ILE A 81 14.39 -2.73 -3.38
N VAL A 82 13.26 -3.21 -2.85
CA VAL A 82 12.87 -4.63 -2.94
C VAL A 82 12.74 -5.06 -4.40
N ALA A 83 12.08 -4.25 -5.25
CA ALA A 83 11.97 -4.51 -6.69
C ALA A 83 13.35 -4.66 -7.37
N GLY A 84 14.31 -3.79 -7.04
CA GLY A 84 15.68 -3.89 -7.50
C GLY A 84 16.40 -5.16 -7.01
N MET A 85 16.14 -5.57 -5.76
CA MET A 85 16.70 -6.80 -5.19
C MET A 85 16.10 -8.05 -5.85
N ILE A 86 14.79 -8.07 -6.10
CA ILE A 86 14.10 -9.15 -6.82
C ILE A 86 14.69 -9.28 -8.24
N LEU A 87 14.86 -8.16 -8.94
CA LEU A 87 15.43 -8.16 -10.29
C LEU A 87 16.85 -8.72 -10.32
N ARG A 88 17.67 -8.42 -9.30
CA ARG A 88 19.01 -9.02 -9.15
C ARG A 88 18.94 -10.50 -8.85
N GLY A 89 18.08 -10.92 -7.93
CA GLY A 89 17.92 -12.32 -7.55
C GLY A 89 17.40 -13.20 -8.70
N ALA A 90 16.76 -12.59 -9.70
CA ALA A 90 16.31 -13.26 -10.90
C ALA A 90 17.40 -13.44 -11.98
N ASP A 91 18.67 -13.20 -11.66
CA ASP A 91 19.84 -13.44 -12.52
C ASP A 91 19.78 -12.76 -13.91
N PHE A 92 19.24 -11.53 -13.96
CA PHE A 92 19.35 -10.72 -15.15
C PHE A 92 20.73 -10.03 -15.19
N LYS A 93 21.51 -10.26 -16.24
CA LYS A 93 22.89 -9.72 -16.37
C LYS A 93 22.97 -8.21 -16.14
N PHE A 94 22.03 -7.43 -16.68
CA PHE A 94 22.00 -5.98 -16.52
C PHE A 94 21.68 -5.54 -15.07
N ALA A 95 20.94 -6.37 -14.31
CA ALA A 95 20.56 -6.05 -12.94
C ALA A 95 21.72 -6.13 -11.94
N SER A 96 22.84 -6.78 -12.31
CA SER A 96 24.06 -6.80 -11.51
C SER A 96 24.75 -5.43 -11.45
N SER A 97 24.42 -4.53 -12.38
CA SER A 97 24.99 -3.18 -12.45
C SER A 97 24.62 -2.37 -11.20
N LYS A 98 25.62 -1.65 -10.64
CA LYS A 98 25.40 -0.68 -9.56
C LYS A 98 24.48 0.48 -9.98
N TYR A 99 24.48 0.84 -11.25
CA TYR A 99 23.63 1.91 -11.78
C TYR A 99 22.14 1.53 -11.72
N VAL A 100 21.80 0.29 -12.02
CA VAL A 100 20.42 -0.19 -11.92
C VAL A 100 19.93 -0.08 -10.49
N MET A 101 20.69 -0.58 -9.50
CA MET A 101 20.32 -0.38 -8.09
C MET A 101 20.29 1.10 -7.69
N GLY A 102 21.19 1.91 -8.24
CA GLY A 102 21.18 3.36 -8.02
C GLY A 102 19.86 4.01 -8.43
N ILE A 103 19.25 3.56 -9.52
CA ILE A 103 17.94 4.03 -9.97
C ILE A 103 16.85 3.67 -8.92
N PHE A 104 16.84 2.44 -8.40
CA PHE A 104 15.87 2.03 -7.38
C PHE A 104 16.03 2.81 -6.07
N TYR A 105 17.26 3.05 -5.61
CA TYR A 105 17.52 3.93 -4.47
C TYR A 105 17.06 5.36 -4.72
N PHE A 106 17.34 5.89 -5.92
CA PHE A 106 16.87 7.23 -6.31
C PHE A 106 15.35 7.33 -6.29
N LEU A 107 14.65 6.35 -6.89
CA LEU A 107 13.18 6.31 -6.85
C LEU A 107 12.64 6.25 -5.44
N THR A 108 13.25 5.42 -4.56
CA THR A 108 12.86 5.36 -3.15
C THR A 108 12.96 6.73 -2.49
N VAL A 109 14.11 7.39 -2.57
CA VAL A 109 14.32 8.69 -1.92
C VAL A 109 13.42 9.77 -2.54
N PHE A 110 13.31 9.78 -3.86
CA PHE A 110 12.46 10.73 -4.59
C PHE A 110 11.00 10.65 -4.14
N PHE A 111 10.42 9.45 -4.13
CA PHE A 111 9.02 9.28 -3.70
C PHE A 111 8.84 9.45 -2.20
N MET A 112 9.80 9.08 -1.36
CA MET A 112 9.76 9.42 0.06
C MET A 112 9.68 10.93 0.29
N ILE A 113 10.47 11.73 -0.42
CA ILE A 113 10.46 13.19 -0.30
C ILE A 113 9.13 13.76 -0.80
N GLU A 114 8.64 13.28 -1.95
CA GLU A 114 7.36 13.73 -2.52
C GLU A 114 6.20 13.38 -1.59
N ASP A 115 6.16 12.16 -1.06
CA ASP A 115 5.07 11.70 -0.20
C ASP A 115 5.10 12.36 1.20
N VAL A 116 6.29 12.55 1.79
CA VAL A 116 6.46 13.23 3.10
C VAL A 116 5.95 14.68 3.05
N ARG A 117 6.07 15.37 1.93
CA ARG A 117 5.52 16.73 1.79
C ARG A 117 4.02 16.78 2.07
N HIS A 118 3.29 15.70 1.76
CA HIS A 118 1.85 15.64 2.01
C HIS A 118 1.51 15.67 3.50
N ILE A 119 2.38 15.19 4.40
CA ILE A 119 2.17 15.26 5.87
C ILE A 119 1.93 16.70 6.34
N PHE A 120 2.55 17.67 5.67
CA PHE A 120 2.52 19.08 6.06
C PHE A 120 1.43 19.89 5.36
N ILE A 121 0.77 19.35 4.35
CA ILE A 121 -0.17 20.09 3.51
C ILE A 121 -1.59 19.52 3.52
N VAL A 122 -1.78 18.31 4.05
CA VAL A 122 -3.10 17.68 4.09
C VAL A 122 -3.71 17.71 5.48
N ASP A 123 -5.00 17.99 5.52
CA ASP A 123 -5.84 17.75 6.67
C ASP A 123 -6.65 16.48 6.46
N PHE A 124 -7.12 15.89 7.57
CA PHE A 124 -7.94 14.68 7.53
C PHE A 124 -9.37 14.99 7.98
N TYR A 125 -10.32 14.54 7.17
CA TYR A 125 -11.75 14.75 7.36
C TYR A 125 -12.48 13.42 7.52
N PRO A 126 -13.50 13.33 8.40
CA PRO A 126 -14.27 12.11 8.56
C PRO A 126 -15.12 11.83 7.32
N ALA A 127 -15.01 10.61 6.81
CA ALA A 127 -15.79 10.10 5.71
C ALA A 127 -16.51 8.80 6.12
N CYS A 128 -17.80 8.79 5.85
CA CYS A 128 -18.72 7.69 6.13
C CYS A 128 -19.14 7.04 4.81
N TYR A 129 -18.99 5.72 4.73
CA TYR A 129 -19.50 4.97 3.59
C TYR A 129 -20.14 3.68 4.09
N GLU A 130 -21.44 3.57 3.93
CA GLU A 130 -22.25 2.54 4.57
C GLU A 130 -21.96 2.46 6.09
N GLU A 131 -21.43 1.33 6.56
CA GLU A 131 -21.12 1.07 7.97
C GLU A 131 -19.66 1.38 8.32
N THR A 132 -18.91 2.10 7.47
CA THR A 132 -17.48 2.37 7.68
C THR A 132 -17.25 3.83 7.93
N LEU A 133 -16.55 4.13 9.03
CA LEU A 133 -16.05 5.47 9.36
C LEU A 133 -14.52 5.47 9.22
N ARG A 134 -13.99 6.43 8.47
CA ARG A 134 -12.55 6.61 8.28
C ARG A 134 -12.23 8.08 8.08
N TYR A 135 -11.00 8.49 8.40
CA TYR A 135 -10.51 9.80 8.01
C TYR A 135 -9.78 9.72 6.66
N VAL A 136 -10.02 10.69 5.80
CA VAL A 136 -9.49 10.81 4.44
C VAL A 136 -8.96 12.20 4.17
N THR A 137 -8.05 12.36 3.21
CA THR A 137 -7.49 13.65 2.81
C THR A 137 -8.46 14.46 1.93
N LYS A 138 -9.41 13.80 1.27
CA LYS A 138 -10.50 14.39 0.51
C LYS A 138 -11.75 13.55 0.71
N VAL A 139 -12.84 14.19 1.09
CA VAL A 139 -14.14 13.54 1.25
C VAL A 139 -14.77 13.31 -0.13
N PRO A 140 -15.02 12.06 -0.55
CA PRO A 140 -15.70 11.81 -1.81
C PRO A 140 -17.17 12.21 -1.73
N ILE A 141 -17.75 12.56 -2.88
CA ILE A 141 -19.18 12.87 -3.00
C ILE A 141 -20.01 11.66 -2.57
N GLY A 142 -21.00 11.88 -1.71
CA GLY A 142 -21.85 10.82 -1.16
C GLY A 142 -21.20 9.98 -0.05
N GLN A 143 -20.03 10.40 0.49
CA GLN A 143 -19.35 9.72 1.59
C GLN A 143 -19.06 10.68 2.77
N ALA A 144 -19.68 11.82 2.83
CA ALA A 144 -19.52 12.73 3.95
C ALA A 144 -20.28 12.23 5.18
N CYS A 145 -19.61 12.20 6.37
CA CYS A 145 -20.31 11.98 7.64
C CYS A 145 -21.17 13.21 8.01
N HIS A 146 -20.70 14.39 7.63
CA HIS A 146 -21.37 15.67 7.83
C HIS A 146 -21.54 16.35 6.48
N PRO A 147 -22.76 16.76 6.08
CA PRO A 147 -23.03 17.31 4.74
C PRO A 147 -22.12 18.48 4.34
N GLU A 148 -21.70 19.31 5.30
CA GLU A 148 -20.82 20.46 5.09
C GLU A 148 -19.39 20.05 4.69
N LEU A 149 -18.99 18.80 4.88
CA LEU A 149 -17.67 18.30 4.54
C LEU A 149 -17.61 17.67 3.15
N GLU A 150 -18.73 17.60 2.43
CA GLU A 150 -18.76 16.95 1.13
C GLU A 150 -17.83 17.63 0.10
N GLY A 151 -16.94 16.85 -0.48
CA GLY A 151 -15.96 17.34 -1.46
C GLY A 151 -14.79 18.13 -0.87
N ILE A 152 -14.78 18.38 0.45
CA ILE A 152 -13.68 19.10 1.14
C ILE A 152 -12.39 18.26 1.11
N GLY A 153 -11.26 18.98 1.12
CA GLY A 153 -9.93 18.41 1.21
C GLY A 153 -9.21 18.32 -0.13
N ILE A 154 -8.00 17.78 -0.09
CA ILE A 154 -7.09 17.66 -1.24
C ILE A 154 -6.90 16.18 -1.57
N GLN A 155 -7.15 15.84 -2.83
CA GLN A 155 -6.84 14.50 -3.30
C GLN A 155 -5.32 14.39 -3.56
N VAL A 156 -4.67 13.51 -2.82
CA VAL A 156 -3.26 13.16 -3.03
C VAL A 156 -3.20 12.07 -4.12
N PRO A 157 -2.60 12.35 -5.28
CA PRO A 157 -2.47 11.32 -6.31
C PRO A 157 -1.50 10.22 -5.87
N PRO A 158 -1.85 8.94 -6.00
CA PRO A 158 -1.01 7.82 -5.57
C PRO A 158 0.08 7.49 -6.61
N PHE A 159 0.98 8.44 -6.91
CA PHE A 159 2.01 8.24 -7.94
C PHE A 159 3.00 7.14 -7.58
N ALA A 160 3.49 7.10 -6.33
CA ALA A 160 4.44 6.09 -5.88
C ALA A 160 3.89 4.67 -6.03
N PRO A 161 2.70 4.31 -5.50
CA PRO A 161 2.13 2.98 -5.67
C PRO A 161 1.84 2.62 -7.14
N ILE A 162 1.38 3.57 -7.96
CA ILE A 162 1.13 3.31 -9.39
C ILE A 162 2.43 2.93 -10.10
N ILE A 163 3.48 3.76 -9.98
CA ILE A 163 4.76 3.54 -10.63
C ILE A 163 5.42 2.26 -10.12
N LEU A 164 5.38 2.04 -8.82
CA LEU A 164 5.89 0.81 -8.21
C LEU A 164 5.21 -0.44 -8.77
N THR A 165 3.87 -0.44 -8.81
CA THR A 165 3.09 -1.58 -9.34
C THR A 165 3.42 -1.85 -10.80
N MET A 166 3.58 -0.81 -11.62
CA MET A 166 3.97 -0.94 -13.02
C MET A 166 5.39 -1.53 -13.17
N ILE A 167 6.34 -1.07 -12.38
CA ILE A 167 7.71 -1.59 -12.37
C ILE A 167 7.71 -3.06 -11.96
N LEU A 168 7.03 -3.41 -10.87
CA LEU A 168 6.94 -4.78 -10.39
C LEU A 168 6.20 -5.69 -11.36
N LEU A 169 5.18 -5.20 -12.06
CA LEU A 169 4.50 -5.95 -13.13
C LEU A 169 5.46 -6.29 -14.26
N VAL A 170 6.26 -5.33 -14.72
CA VAL A 170 7.27 -5.56 -15.78
C VAL A 170 8.33 -6.57 -15.31
N ILE A 171 8.83 -6.42 -14.08
CA ILE A 171 9.78 -7.36 -13.47
C ILE A 171 9.12 -8.75 -13.35
N GLY A 172 7.89 -8.82 -12.89
CA GLY A 172 7.14 -10.07 -12.73
C GLY A 172 6.93 -10.81 -14.06
N ILE A 173 6.58 -10.08 -15.14
CA ILE A 173 6.48 -10.64 -16.48
C ILE A 173 7.84 -11.19 -16.96
N ALA A 174 8.92 -10.43 -16.76
CA ALA A 174 10.25 -10.86 -17.13
C ALA A 174 10.67 -12.14 -16.38
N ILE A 175 10.37 -12.23 -15.08
CA ILE A 175 10.60 -13.43 -14.25
C ILE A 175 9.73 -14.59 -14.75
N TRP A 176 8.47 -14.33 -15.04
CA TRP A 176 7.57 -15.36 -15.59
C TRP A 176 8.10 -15.97 -16.88
N VAL A 177 8.52 -15.12 -17.81
CA VAL A 177 9.09 -15.60 -19.09
C VAL A 177 10.36 -16.43 -18.86
N LYS A 178 11.27 -15.95 -17.99
CA LYS A 178 12.58 -16.57 -17.76
C LYS A 178 12.51 -17.81 -16.86
N HIS A 179 11.80 -17.72 -15.73
CA HIS A 179 11.79 -18.74 -14.68
C HIS A 179 10.47 -19.51 -14.59
N LYS A 180 9.48 -19.22 -15.45
CA LYS A 180 8.14 -19.83 -15.45
C LYS A 180 7.37 -19.61 -14.13
N TRP A 181 7.70 -18.55 -13.39
CA TRP A 181 7.09 -18.20 -12.12
C TRP A 181 6.20 -16.96 -12.26
N PRO A 182 4.85 -17.10 -12.36
CA PRO A 182 3.95 -16.02 -12.73
C PRO A 182 3.47 -15.14 -11.56
N TRP A 183 3.69 -15.57 -10.31
CA TRP A 183 2.94 -15.06 -9.17
C TRP A 183 3.13 -13.56 -8.91
N LEU A 184 4.35 -13.03 -9.09
CA LEU A 184 4.58 -11.59 -8.97
C LEU A 184 3.79 -10.80 -10.02
N ALA A 185 3.78 -11.26 -11.28
CA ALA A 185 3.01 -10.59 -12.33
C ALA A 185 1.50 -10.67 -12.06
N VAL A 186 1.01 -11.82 -11.59
CA VAL A 186 -0.41 -12.02 -11.24
C VAL A 186 -0.80 -11.12 -10.07
N GLY A 187 0.01 -11.07 -9.01
CA GLY A 187 -0.26 -10.19 -7.85
C GLY A 187 -0.32 -8.71 -8.25
N CYS A 188 0.65 -8.24 -9.03
CA CYS A 188 0.66 -6.87 -9.56
C CYS A 188 -0.54 -6.57 -10.46
N LEU A 189 -0.97 -7.53 -11.28
CA LEU A 189 -2.15 -7.37 -12.14
C LEU A 189 -3.43 -7.27 -11.30
N ILE A 190 -3.59 -8.12 -10.29
CA ILE A 190 -4.72 -8.06 -9.35
C ILE A 190 -4.74 -6.69 -8.66
N MET A 191 -3.60 -6.22 -8.14
CA MET A 191 -3.49 -4.90 -7.51
C MET A 191 -3.86 -3.79 -8.49
N PHE A 192 -3.35 -3.83 -9.72
CA PHE A 192 -3.66 -2.82 -10.73
C PHE A 192 -5.15 -2.77 -11.08
N LEU A 193 -5.79 -3.91 -11.23
CA LEU A 193 -7.23 -4.01 -11.51
C LEU A 193 -8.07 -3.56 -10.30
N ALA A 194 -7.65 -3.93 -9.10
CA ALA A 194 -8.33 -3.55 -7.86
C ALA A 194 -8.26 -2.03 -7.58
N ALA A 195 -7.14 -1.38 -7.97
CA ALA A 195 -6.94 0.05 -7.79
C ALA A 195 -7.72 0.93 -8.78
N GLN A 196 -8.39 0.35 -9.78
CA GLN A 196 -9.20 1.13 -10.73
C GLN A 196 -10.42 1.75 -10.03
N PRO A 197 -10.80 2.98 -10.40
CA PRO A 197 -12.02 3.58 -9.89
C PRO A 197 -13.23 2.74 -10.31
N THR A 198 -13.90 2.13 -9.36
CA THR A 198 -15.06 1.28 -9.60
C THR A 198 -16.28 1.81 -8.86
N SER A 199 -17.46 1.46 -9.34
CA SER A 199 -18.74 1.71 -8.67
C SER A 199 -18.92 0.88 -7.38
N ILE A 200 -18.03 -0.09 -7.13
CA ILE A 200 -18.08 -0.98 -5.96
C ILE A 200 -17.54 -0.31 -4.69
N GLY A 201 -16.98 0.90 -4.84
CA GLY A 201 -16.51 1.68 -3.70
C GLY A 201 -15.06 1.38 -3.30
N PRO A 202 -14.62 1.96 -2.18
CA PRO A 202 -13.22 1.97 -1.76
C PRO A 202 -12.65 0.61 -1.30
N ILE A 203 -13.49 -0.39 -1.09
CA ILE A 203 -13.06 -1.74 -0.66
C ILE A 203 -12.13 -2.38 -1.68
N LEU A 204 -12.42 -2.21 -2.97
CA LEU A 204 -11.71 -2.94 -4.01
C LEU A 204 -10.24 -2.49 -4.10
N SER A 205 -9.95 -1.22 -3.86
CA SER A 205 -8.58 -0.71 -3.87
C SER A 205 -7.71 -1.35 -2.79
N ASN A 206 -8.24 -1.50 -1.58
CA ASN A 206 -7.51 -2.14 -0.48
C ASN A 206 -7.49 -3.67 -0.59
N ALA A 207 -8.48 -4.28 -1.27
CA ALA A 207 -8.51 -5.74 -1.47
C ALA A 207 -7.37 -6.26 -2.35
N GLY A 208 -6.76 -5.42 -3.19
CA GLY A 208 -5.59 -5.79 -3.99
C GLY A 208 -4.28 -5.85 -3.22
N GLU A 209 -4.19 -5.14 -2.09
CA GLU A 209 -2.94 -4.97 -1.34
C GLU A 209 -2.32 -6.28 -0.80
N PRO A 210 -3.08 -7.24 -0.22
CA PRO A 210 -2.50 -8.51 0.24
C PRO A 210 -1.90 -9.37 -0.86
N PHE A 211 -2.30 -9.18 -2.12
CA PHE A 211 -1.76 -9.94 -3.26
C PHE A 211 -0.47 -9.33 -3.82
N PHE A 212 -0.14 -8.14 -3.35
CA PHE A 212 1.03 -7.39 -3.80
C PHE A 212 2.24 -7.62 -2.90
N THR A 213 2.06 -8.02 -1.67
CA THR A 213 3.09 -8.29 -0.66
C THR A 213 3.33 -9.77 -0.44
#